data_bb26e288e86bba6a1fa6de59c1e8a8b7
#
_entry.id   bb26e288e86bba6a1fa6de59c1e8a8b7
#
_cell.length_a   1.000
_cell.length_b   1.000
_cell.length_c   1.000
_cell.angle_alpha   90.00
_cell.angle_beta   90.00
_cell.angle_gamma   90.00
#
_symmetry.space_group_name_H-M   'P 1'
#
loop_
_entity.id
_entity.type
_entity.pdbx_description
1 polymer ?
#
loop_
_entity_poly.entity_id
_entity_poly.type
_entity_poly.pdbx_seq_one_letter_code
_entity_poly.pdbx_strand_id
1 'polypeptide(L)'
;GKTARRDVVRHPGAVCVLPVTKEGEVYLVRQWRAGYRGVTLEIPAGKLDPGETDTREAAARELREETGAVAGRMTSLGDYYGSPAILEERIAMYLAEDLTFGETDFDEDEFLAPVKMPLDDLVREVLAGQIPDGKTQVAALRAYCMRHGLPDGTALPDGTAL
;
A
#
# COMPACT_ATOMS: atom_id res chain seq x y z
N GLY A 1 -20.04 34.17 9.31
CA GLY A 1 -19.76 32.73 9.52
C GLY A 1 -19.10 32.51 10.85
N LYS A 2 -19.24 31.30 11.41
CA LYS A 2 -18.55 30.92 12.67
C LYS A 2 -17.16 30.40 12.32
N THR A 3 -16.13 30.83 13.07
CA THR A 3 -14.76 30.32 12.95
C THR A 3 -14.58 29.14 13.88
N ALA A 4 -13.94 28.07 13.41
CA ALA A 4 -13.56 26.93 14.23
C ALA A 4 -12.06 26.63 14.05
N ARG A 5 -11.35 26.39 15.16
CA ARG A 5 -9.95 25.96 15.17
C ARG A 5 -9.88 24.45 14.91
N ARG A 6 -8.87 24.03 14.14
CA ARG A 6 -8.49 22.62 13.94
C ARG A 6 -6.98 22.50 14.09
N ASP A 7 -6.55 21.53 14.89
CA ASP A 7 -5.14 21.16 14.99
C ASP A 7 -4.92 19.99 14.05
N VAL A 8 -3.96 20.12 13.14
CA VAL A 8 -3.66 19.13 12.08
C VAL A 8 -2.18 18.79 12.11
N VAL A 9 -1.87 17.51 12.08
CA VAL A 9 -0.51 17.00 11.90
C VAL A 9 -0.14 17.07 10.41
N ARG A 10 0.93 17.80 10.08
CA ARG A 10 1.45 17.88 8.72
C ARG A 10 2.26 16.65 8.36
N HIS A 11 2.14 16.23 7.10
CA HIS A 11 2.84 15.07 6.56
C HIS A 11 3.29 15.33 5.11
N PRO A 12 4.50 14.87 4.69
CA PRO A 12 4.99 15.10 3.31
C PRO A 12 4.19 14.34 2.23
N GLY A 13 3.38 13.41 2.62
CA GLY A 13 2.76 12.40 1.77
C GLY A 13 3.50 11.07 1.86
N ALA A 14 2.87 10.04 1.33
CA ALA A 14 3.43 8.69 1.32
C ALA A 14 2.95 7.93 0.08
N VAL A 15 3.56 6.80 -0.15
CA VAL A 15 3.18 5.82 -1.17
C VAL A 15 3.05 4.45 -0.53
N CYS A 16 2.25 3.58 -1.14
CA CYS A 16 2.27 2.17 -0.86
C CYS A 16 2.04 1.37 -2.13
N VAL A 17 2.50 0.16 -2.14
CA VAL A 17 2.43 -0.71 -3.31
C VAL A 17 2.06 -2.13 -2.92
N LEU A 18 1.08 -2.72 -3.60
CA LEU A 18 0.74 -4.13 -3.48
C LEU A 18 1.42 -4.89 -4.62
N PRO A 19 2.50 -5.64 -4.34
CA PRO A 19 3.18 -6.44 -5.36
C PRO A 19 2.47 -7.78 -5.50
N VAL A 20 2.05 -8.11 -6.73
CA VAL A 20 1.34 -9.38 -7.02
C VAL A 20 2.07 -10.13 -8.13
N THR A 21 2.45 -11.37 -7.87
CA THR A 21 3.09 -12.24 -8.85
C THR A 21 2.09 -12.78 -9.87
N LYS A 22 2.60 -13.41 -10.94
CA LYS A 22 1.76 -14.09 -11.95
C LYS A 22 0.93 -15.23 -11.36
N GLU A 23 1.47 -15.87 -10.31
CA GLU A 23 0.80 -16.95 -9.57
C GLU A 23 -0.26 -16.43 -8.58
N GLY A 24 -0.38 -15.11 -8.43
CA GLY A 24 -1.35 -14.48 -7.53
C GLY A 24 -0.87 -14.37 -6.08
N GLU A 25 0.44 -14.50 -5.83
CA GLU A 25 1.03 -14.30 -4.51
C GLU A 25 1.40 -12.84 -4.31
N VAL A 26 1.23 -12.33 -3.09
CA VAL A 26 1.59 -10.98 -2.66
C VAL A 26 2.80 -11.01 -1.75
N TYR A 27 3.60 -9.94 -1.80
CA TYR A 27 4.69 -9.71 -0.88
C TYR A 27 4.28 -8.64 0.12
N LEU A 28 4.47 -8.94 1.39
CA LEU A 28 4.12 -8.11 2.53
C LEU A 28 5.33 -7.98 3.45
N VAL A 29 5.31 -7.00 4.31
CA VAL A 29 6.35 -6.78 5.33
C VAL A 29 5.74 -6.81 6.72
N ARG A 30 6.52 -7.27 7.71
CA ARG A 30 6.17 -7.15 9.12
C ARG A 30 6.90 -5.97 9.71
N GLN A 31 6.15 -5.03 10.29
CA GLN A 31 6.71 -3.83 10.84
C GLN A 31 6.17 -3.54 12.24
N TRP A 32 7.03 -3.14 13.16
CA TRP A 32 6.61 -2.64 14.45
C TRP A 32 6.02 -1.23 14.32
N ARG A 33 4.80 -1.05 14.76
CA ARG A 33 4.12 0.26 14.78
C ARG A 33 3.91 0.76 16.21
N ALA A 34 4.63 1.83 16.59
CA ALA A 34 4.60 2.39 17.94
C ALA A 34 3.18 2.81 18.37
N GLY A 35 2.39 3.41 17.47
CA GLY A 35 1.01 3.81 17.74
C GLY A 35 0.07 2.61 17.98
N TYR A 36 0.30 1.52 17.26
CA TYR A 36 -0.44 0.27 17.43
C TYR A 36 0.11 -0.57 18.60
N ARG A 37 1.36 -0.32 19.01
CA ARG A 37 2.12 -1.06 20.04
C ARG A 37 2.27 -2.56 19.74
N GLY A 38 2.49 -2.87 18.48
CA GLY A 38 2.58 -4.25 18.01
C GLY A 38 3.15 -4.34 16.60
N VAL A 39 3.36 -5.57 16.17
CA VAL A 39 3.77 -5.89 14.79
C VAL A 39 2.52 -5.95 13.92
N THR A 40 2.55 -5.25 12.81
CA THR A 40 1.53 -5.28 11.77
C THR A 40 2.07 -5.98 10.53
N LEU A 41 1.19 -6.61 9.77
CA LEU A 41 1.47 -7.13 8.44
C LEU A 41 0.94 -6.11 7.43
N GLU A 42 1.84 -5.58 6.61
CA GLU A 42 1.57 -4.44 5.74
C GLU A 42 2.08 -4.68 4.32
N ILE A 43 1.51 -3.98 3.36
CA ILE A 43 2.13 -3.83 2.03
C ILE A 43 3.31 -2.86 2.12
N PRO A 44 4.35 -3.00 1.28
CA PRO A 44 5.45 -2.05 1.16
C PRO A 44 4.97 -0.61 1.07
N ALA A 45 5.56 0.28 1.87
CA ALA A 45 5.12 1.67 1.97
C ALA A 45 6.15 2.58 2.62
N GLY A 46 6.32 3.77 2.10
CA GLY A 46 7.19 4.79 2.69
C GLY A 46 6.75 6.21 2.41
N LYS A 47 7.44 7.13 3.05
CA LYS A 47 7.22 8.56 2.89
C LYS A 47 7.84 9.05 1.58
N LEU A 48 7.29 10.14 1.06
CA LEU A 48 7.95 10.86 -0.02
C LEU A 48 9.20 11.56 0.52
N ASP A 49 10.31 11.42 -0.18
CA ASP A 49 11.55 12.10 0.12
C ASP A 49 11.45 13.62 -0.16
N PRO A 50 12.31 14.46 0.47
CA PRO A 50 12.33 15.89 0.20
C PRO A 50 12.54 16.19 -1.27
N GLY A 51 11.52 16.80 -1.92
CA GLY A 51 11.54 17.14 -3.35
C GLY A 51 11.01 16.07 -4.28
N GLU A 52 10.67 14.89 -3.78
CA GLU A 52 10.03 13.82 -4.55
C GLU A 52 8.57 14.19 -4.83
N THR A 53 8.19 14.22 -6.10
CA THR A 53 6.83 14.60 -6.54
C THR A 53 6.16 13.52 -7.36
N ASP A 54 6.92 12.60 -7.96
CA ASP A 54 6.38 11.45 -8.67
C ASP A 54 6.14 10.29 -7.71
N THR A 55 4.88 10.13 -7.32
CA THR A 55 4.47 9.05 -6.40
C THR A 55 4.63 7.65 -6.99
N ARG A 56 4.67 7.51 -8.32
CA ARG A 56 4.89 6.22 -8.97
C ARG A 56 6.36 5.80 -8.87
N GLU A 57 7.28 6.73 -9.08
CA GLU A 57 8.71 6.50 -8.90
C GLU A 57 9.04 6.21 -7.45
N ALA A 58 8.45 6.97 -6.51
CA ALA A 58 8.57 6.70 -5.09
C ALA A 58 8.08 5.29 -4.70
N ALA A 59 6.92 4.88 -5.20
CA ALA A 59 6.39 3.53 -4.94
C ALA A 59 7.27 2.43 -5.55
N ALA A 60 7.90 2.67 -6.70
CA ALA A 60 8.84 1.72 -7.29
C ALA A 60 10.15 1.63 -6.49
N ARG A 61 10.60 2.72 -5.89
CA ARG A 61 11.74 2.76 -4.98
C ARG A 61 11.46 1.94 -3.72
N GLU A 62 10.36 2.23 -3.01
CA GLU A 62 9.95 1.51 -1.80
C GLU A 62 9.77 0.01 -2.05
N LEU A 63 9.13 -0.36 -3.17
CA LEU A 63 8.99 -1.76 -3.57
C LEU A 63 10.34 -2.48 -3.65
N ARG A 64 11.31 -1.83 -4.27
CA ARG A 64 12.66 -2.41 -4.45
C ARG A 64 13.39 -2.50 -3.12
N GLU A 65 13.36 -1.45 -2.31
CA GLU A 65 14.04 -1.36 -1.02
C GLU A 65 13.52 -2.44 -0.06
N GLU A 66 12.21 -2.54 0.12
CA GLU A 66 11.60 -3.45 1.09
C GLU A 66 11.47 -4.91 0.61
N THR A 67 11.44 -5.17 -0.70
CA THR A 67 11.18 -6.53 -1.22
C THR A 67 12.19 -7.03 -2.25
N GLY A 68 13.06 -6.18 -2.76
CA GLY A 68 13.94 -6.50 -3.89
C GLY A 68 13.18 -6.63 -5.22
N ALA A 69 11.88 -6.34 -5.27
CA ALA A 69 11.08 -6.48 -6.47
C ALA A 69 11.14 -5.25 -7.37
N VAL A 70 11.17 -5.48 -8.67
CA VAL A 70 11.00 -4.47 -9.70
C VAL A 70 9.77 -4.82 -10.53
N ALA A 71 8.85 -3.86 -10.67
CA ALA A 71 7.60 -4.05 -11.39
C ALA A 71 7.75 -3.74 -12.87
N GLY A 72 7.28 -4.63 -13.74
CA GLY A 72 7.13 -4.35 -15.17
C GLY A 72 5.88 -3.50 -15.45
N ARG A 73 4.88 -3.58 -14.57
CA ARG A 73 3.64 -2.80 -14.66
C ARG A 73 3.22 -2.30 -13.29
N MET A 74 2.89 -0.99 -13.22
CA MET A 74 2.30 -0.37 -12.04
C MET A 74 0.99 0.31 -12.41
N THR A 75 -0.08 -0.03 -11.71
CA THR A 75 -1.42 0.53 -11.89
C THR A 75 -1.82 1.29 -10.65
N SER A 76 -2.30 2.54 -10.80
CA SER A 76 -2.80 3.31 -9.66
C SER A 76 -4.05 2.66 -9.07
N LEU A 77 -4.06 2.53 -7.76
CA LEU A 77 -5.23 2.13 -6.97
C LEU A 77 -5.94 3.35 -6.35
N GLY A 78 -5.53 4.57 -6.71
CA GLY A 78 -6.04 5.82 -6.14
C GLY A 78 -5.36 6.19 -4.82
N ASP A 79 -5.93 7.16 -4.12
CA ASP A 79 -5.40 7.68 -2.87
C ASP A 79 -6.11 7.09 -1.65
N TYR A 80 -5.39 7.07 -0.53
CA TYR A 80 -5.90 6.71 0.78
C TYR A 80 -5.55 7.79 1.81
N TYR A 81 -6.49 8.09 2.68
CA TYR A 81 -6.34 9.01 3.79
C TYR A 81 -6.73 8.29 5.09
N GLY A 82 -5.76 7.98 5.93
CA GLY A 82 -5.98 7.18 7.14
C GLY A 82 -6.79 7.90 8.21
N SER A 83 -6.57 9.19 8.40
CA SER A 83 -7.25 9.99 9.42
C SER A 83 -7.39 11.47 8.99
N PRO A 84 -8.19 11.78 7.94
CA PRO A 84 -8.24 13.11 7.34
C PRO A 84 -8.77 14.21 8.27
N ALA A 85 -9.33 13.86 9.42
CA ALA A 85 -9.77 14.84 10.41
C ALA A 85 -8.62 15.53 11.16
N ILE A 86 -7.46 14.87 11.29
CA ILE A 86 -6.33 15.32 12.11
C ILE A 86 -4.95 15.12 11.46
N LEU A 87 -4.86 14.37 10.38
CA LEU A 87 -3.61 14.05 9.71
C LEU A 87 -3.69 14.43 8.22
N GLU A 88 -2.70 15.17 7.74
CA GLU A 88 -2.59 15.64 6.35
C GLU A 88 -1.93 14.58 5.44
N GLU A 89 -1.82 13.34 5.90
CA GLU A 89 -1.21 12.26 5.13
C GLU A 89 -2.11 11.82 3.98
N ARG A 90 -1.59 11.97 2.77
CA ARG A 90 -2.12 11.34 1.55
C ARG A 90 -1.19 10.21 1.16
N ILE A 91 -1.72 9.02 0.99
CA ILE A 91 -0.97 7.84 0.55
C ILE A 91 -1.42 7.48 -0.85
N ALA A 92 -0.54 7.65 -1.85
CA ALA A 92 -0.81 7.20 -3.20
C ALA A 92 -0.58 5.67 -3.28
N MET A 93 -1.60 4.93 -3.73
CA MET A 93 -1.57 3.46 -3.74
C MET A 93 -1.37 2.91 -5.15
N TYR A 94 -0.58 1.86 -5.26
CA TYR A 94 -0.28 1.19 -6.52
C TYR A 94 -0.41 -0.34 -6.42
N LEU A 95 -0.82 -0.95 -7.52
CA LEU A 95 -0.68 -2.38 -7.79
C LEU A 95 0.55 -2.58 -8.67
N ALA A 96 1.48 -3.43 -8.25
CA ALA A 96 2.68 -3.79 -9.00
C ALA A 96 2.58 -5.24 -9.50
N GLU A 97 2.78 -5.41 -10.80
CA GLU A 97 2.69 -6.71 -11.47
C GLU A 97 3.89 -6.90 -12.42
N ASP A 98 4.01 -8.10 -13.00
CA ASP A 98 5.13 -8.50 -13.85
C ASP A 98 6.48 -8.32 -13.13
N LEU A 99 6.52 -8.85 -11.89
CA LEU A 99 7.64 -8.68 -10.97
C LEU A 99 8.88 -9.45 -11.41
N THR A 100 10.04 -8.80 -11.29
CA THR A 100 11.36 -9.44 -11.28
C THR A 100 12.04 -9.12 -9.95
N PHE A 101 12.91 -9.99 -9.47
CA PHE A 101 13.53 -9.86 -8.15
C PHE A 101 15.04 -9.69 -8.27
N GLY A 102 15.61 -8.75 -7.52
CA GLY A 102 17.02 -8.49 -7.32
C GLY A 102 17.42 -8.58 -5.85
N GLU A 103 18.55 -7.98 -5.50
CA GLU A 103 18.97 -7.84 -4.09
C GLU A 103 18.07 -6.80 -3.39
N THR A 104 17.78 -7.04 -2.11
CA THR A 104 17.09 -6.09 -1.22
C THR A 104 18.09 -5.08 -0.68
N ASP A 105 17.68 -3.84 -0.53
CA ASP A 105 18.49 -2.75 0.04
C ASP A 105 17.70 -2.10 1.18
N PHE A 106 17.66 -2.80 2.33
CA PHE A 106 16.94 -2.33 3.52
C PHE A 106 17.68 -1.17 4.18
N ASP A 107 16.95 -0.18 4.63
CA ASP A 107 17.47 0.88 5.49
C ASP A 107 17.97 0.29 6.82
N GLU A 108 19.05 0.87 7.41
CA GLU A 108 19.70 0.37 8.63
C GLU A 108 18.75 0.26 9.84
N ASP A 109 17.64 1.00 9.83
CA ASP A 109 16.64 1.04 10.91
C ASP A 109 15.41 0.15 10.63
N GLU A 110 15.34 -0.55 9.49
CA GLU A 110 14.19 -1.34 9.09
C GLU A 110 14.40 -2.83 9.35
N PHE A 111 13.75 -3.33 10.41
CA PHE A 111 13.65 -4.76 10.70
C PHE A 111 12.49 -5.41 9.94
N LEU A 112 12.55 -5.38 8.61
CA LEU A 112 11.51 -5.91 7.75
C LEU A 112 11.75 -7.40 7.51
N ALA A 113 10.74 -8.21 7.84
CA ALA A 113 10.72 -9.62 7.46
C ALA A 113 9.69 -9.79 6.33
N PRO A 114 10.12 -10.00 5.07
CA PRO A 114 9.20 -10.22 3.97
C PRO A 114 8.35 -11.47 4.21
N VAL A 115 7.05 -11.35 3.94
CA VAL A 115 6.08 -12.43 4.03
C VAL A 115 5.41 -12.60 2.67
N LYS A 116 5.26 -13.84 2.23
CA LYS A 116 4.60 -14.17 0.97
C LYS A 116 3.36 -15.00 1.26
N MET A 117 2.23 -14.62 0.63
CA MET A 117 0.99 -15.38 0.72
C MET A 117 0.13 -15.17 -0.54
N PRO A 118 -0.84 -16.05 -0.83
CA PRO A 118 -1.83 -15.81 -1.88
C PRO A 118 -2.65 -14.53 -1.60
N LEU A 119 -2.99 -13.77 -2.64
CA LEU A 119 -3.88 -12.60 -2.52
C LEU A 119 -5.24 -12.98 -1.92
N ASP A 120 -5.77 -14.15 -2.29
CA ASP A 120 -7.03 -14.65 -1.73
C ASP A 120 -6.96 -14.87 -0.22
N ASP A 121 -5.81 -15.31 0.30
CA ASP A 121 -5.59 -15.49 1.73
C ASP A 121 -5.49 -14.14 2.43
N LEU A 122 -4.76 -13.19 1.86
CA LEU A 122 -4.72 -11.82 2.39
C LEU A 122 -6.12 -11.22 2.47
N VAL A 123 -6.95 -11.39 1.43
CA VAL A 123 -8.34 -10.90 1.43
C VAL A 123 -9.17 -11.59 2.52
N ARG A 124 -9.01 -12.90 2.74
CA ARG A 124 -9.68 -13.60 3.86
C ARG A 124 -9.26 -13.05 5.22
N GLU A 125 -7.96 -12.80 5.43
CA GLU A 125 -7.44 -12.19 6.66
C GLU A 125 -7.99 -10.76 6.88
N VAL A 126 -8.10 -9.97 5.80
CA VAL A 126 -8.74 -8.63 5.83
C VAL A 126 -10.20 -8.75 6.25
N LEU A 127 -10.98 -9.64 5.63
CA LEU A 127 -12.39 -9.83 5.93
C LEU A 127 -12.62 -10.42 7.33
N ALA A 128 -11.68 -11.20 7.84
CA ALA A 128 -11.67 -11.71 9.20
C ALA A 128 -11.23 -10.68 10.26
N GLY A 129 -10.81 -9.46 9.84
CA GLY A 129 -10.35 -8.40 10.74
C GLY A 129 -8.95 -8.64 11.33
N GLN A 130 -8.15 -9.51 10.71
CA GLN A 130 -6.80 -9.86 11.18
C GLN A 130 -5.71 -8.90 10.68
N ILE A 131 -6.01 -8.10 9.66
CA ILE A 131 -5.10 -7.08 9.13
C ILE A 131 -5.52 -5.70 9.66
N PRO A 132 -4.83 -5.13 10.65
CA PRO A 132 -5.21 -3.84 11.24
C PRO A 132 -4.83 -2.64 10.36
N ASP A 133 -3.91 -2.80 9.42
CA ASP A 133 -3.41 -1.72 8.58
C ASP A 133 -4.38 -1.36 7.45
N GLY A 134 -4.93 -0.14 7.50
CA GLY A 134 -5.98 0.30 6.57
C GLY A 134 -5.53 0.40 5.12
N LYS A 135 -4.29 0.86 4.84
CA LYS A 135 -3.80 0.93 3.46
C LYS A 135 -3.68 -0.46 2.82
N THR A 136 -3.22 -1.46 3.59
CA THR A 136 -3.16 -2.86 3.15
C THR A 136 -4.54 -3.42 2.86
N GLN A 137 -5.52 -3.19 3.75
CA GLN A 137 -6.90 -3.62 3.53
C GLN A 137 -7.47 -3.05 2.22
N VAL A 138 -7.36 -1.72 2.04
CA VAL A 138 -7.91 -1.05 0.87
C VAL A 138 -7.22 -1.49 -0.42
N ALA A 139 -5.89 -1.59 -0.42
CA ALA A 139 -5.14 -2.02 -1.60
C ALA A 139 -5.46 -3.48 -1.99
N ALA A 140 -5.51 -4.39 -1.00
CA ALA A 140 -5.86 -5.80 -1.23
C ALA A 140 -7.26 -5.96 -1.82
N LEU A 141 -8.27 -5.29 -1.24
CA LEU A 141 -9.64 -5.35 -1.71
C LEU A 141 -9.81 -4.73 -3.10
N ARG A 142 -9.18 -3.57 -3.37
CA ARG A 142 -9.23 -2.93 -4.70
C ARG A 142 -8.57 -3.82 -5.76
N ALA A 143 -7.38 -4.35 -5.50
CA ALA A 143 -6.69 -5.24 -6.43
C ALA A 143 -7.48 -6.53 -6.67
N TYR A 144 -8.08 -7.09 -5.62
CA TYR A 144 -8.94 -8.27 -5.73
C TYR A 144 -10.15 -7.99 -6.63
N CYS A 145 -10.87 -6.90 -6.39
CA CYS A 145 -12.02 -6.51 -7.22
C CYS A 145 -11.61 -6.22 -8.68
N MET A 146 -10.45 -5.61 -8.92
CA MET A 146 -9.95 -5.39 -10.28
C MET A 146 -9.68 -6.69 -11.03
N ARG A 147 -9.28 -7.75 -10.33
CA ARG A 147 -8.99 -9.06 -10.93
C ARG A 147 -10.24 -9.94 -11.13
N HIS A 148 -11.20 -9.83 -10.24
CA HIS A 148 -12.36 -10.73 -10.17
C HIS A 148 -13.70 -10.03 -10.50
N GLY A 149 -13.72 -8.71 -10.67
CA GLY A 149 -14.95 -7.93 -10.77
C GLY A 149 -15.60 -7.66 -9.41
N LEU A 150 -16.68 -6.89 -9.41
CA LEU A 150 -17.48 -6.65 -8.21
C LEU A 150 -18.37 -7.88 -7.92
N PRO A 151 -18.82 -8.08 -6.66
CA PRO A 151 -19.62 -9.23 -6.27
C PRO A 151 -20.94 -9.42 -7.05
N ASP A 152 -21.46 -8.34 -7.63
CA ASP A 152 -22.66 -8.35 -8.47
C ASP A 152 -22.37 -8.59 -9.97
N GLY A 153 -21.11 -8.87 -10.32
CA GLY A 153 -20.65 -9.05 -11.70
C GLY A 153 -20.48 -7.77 -12.51
N THR A 154 -20.65 -6.60 -11.88
CA THR A 154 -20.38 -5.30 -12.52
C THR A 154 -18.88 -5.15 -12.77
N ALA A 155 -18.48 -4.82 -14.00
CA ALA A 155 -17.11 -4.46 -14.30
C ALA A 155 -16.74 -3.14 -13.61
N LEU A 156 -15.54 -3.05 -13.07
CA LEU A 156 -15.00 -1.78 -12.61
C LEU A 156 -14.82 -0.86 -13.83
N PRO A 157 -15.08 0.45 -13.68
CA PRO A 157 -14.84 1.40 -14.77
C PRO A 157 -13.37 1.32 -15.18
N ASP A 158 -13.12 1.18 -16.49
CA ASP A 158 -11.79 1.15 -17.06
C ASP A 158 -11.01 2.38 -16.60
N GLY A 159 -9.96 2.16 -15.80
CA GLY A 159 -8.81 3.02 -15.58
C GLY A 159 -8.99 4.54 -15.44
N THR A 160 -10.21 5.03 -15.33
CA THR A 160 -10.46 6.44 -15.07
C THR A 160 -10.17 6.75 -13.62
N ALA A 161 -9.07 7.47 -13.41
CA ALA A 161 -8.73 8.09 -12.14
C ALA A 161 -9.97 8.71 -11.48
N LEU A 162 -10.25 8.28 -10.26
CA LEU A 162 -11.07 9.03 -9.32
C LEU A 162 -10.29 10.25 -8.83
#